data_e0578693247416962a3a672d2f3f4681
#
_entry.id   e0578693247416962a3a672d2f3f4681
#
_cell.length_a   1.000
_cell.length_b   1.000
_cell.length_c   1.000
_cell.angle_alpha   90.00
_cell.angle_beta   90.00
_cell.angle_gamma   90.00
#
_symmetry.space_group_name_H-M   'P 1'
#
loop_
_entity.id
_entity.type
_entity.pdbx_description
1 polymer ?
#
loop_
_entity_poly.entity_id
_entity_poly.type
_entity_poly.pdbx_seq_one_letter_code
_entity_poly.pdbx_strand_id
1 'polypeptide(L)'
;MSNVTVFGKANLPSVASLADSLRNVASGASSGGGSVILKMDKTGHWVFGADQTEVEADSTWAINPFSFVHGFIAWGEGDVLGEKMVPVSQPLPELDAAPAGAKRGWETQVGMSLKCLSGEDKDMEARYTVTSVGGKRAVQALALAIAGQAEKDQAKYVPVIVLKKEHYMHKSYGRIYTPLFDVVEWMAMDGGSTEVDAPPVADAPAEAPADPRRRRRA
;
A
#
# COMPACT_ATOMS: atom_id res chain seq x y z
N MET A 1 -34.92 -29.66 -21.14
CA MET A 1 -34.00 -29.68 -19.96
C MET A 1 -33.78 -28.25 -19.51
N SER A 2 -34.32 -27.87 -18.36
CA SER A 2 -34.22 -26.49 -17.84
C SER A 2 -32.81 -26.27 -17.29
N ASN A 3 -32.07 -25.35 -17.87
CA ASN A 3 -30.78 -24.90 -17.30
C ASN A 3 -31.06 -24.13 -15.99
N VAL A 4 -30.82 -24.77 -14.87
CA VAL A 4 -30.88 -24.10 -13.57
C VAL A 4 -29.61 -23.28 -13.42
N THR A 5 -29.73 -21.96 -13.49
CA THR A 5 -28.64 -21.04 -13.15
C THR A 5 -28.52 -21.00 -11.64
N VAL A 6 -27.50 -21.65 -11.06
CA VAL A 6 -27.34 -21.80 -9.61
C VAL A 6 -26.92 -20.48 -8.96
N PHE A 7 -26.19 -19.62 -9.69
CA PHE A 7 -25.75 -18.30 -9.22
C PHE A 7 -25.97 -17.24 -10.29
N GLY A 8 -26.43 -16.04 -9.88
CA GLY A 8 -26.56 -14.89 -10.77
C GLY A 8 -25.18 -14.37 -11.21
N LYS A 9 -25.04 -13.97 -12.48
CA LYS A 9 -23.76 -13.52 -13.07
C LYS A 9 -23.31 -12.11 -12.65
N ALA A 10 -24.06 -11.41 -11.81
CA ALA A 10 -23.71 -10.06 -11.38
C ALA A 10 -22.61 -10.12 -10.31
N ASN A 11 -21.48 -9.45 -10.56
CA ASN A 11 -20.35 -9.27 -9.64
C ASN A 11 -19.51 -10.51 -9.28
N LEU A 12 -19.41 -11.49 -10.17
CA LEU A 12 -18.44 -12.57 -9.98
C LEU A 12 -17.03 -12.08 -10.38
N PRO A 13 -16.00 -12.37 -9.56
CA PRO A 13 -14.61 -12.08 -9.94
C PRO A 13 -14.22 -12.86 -11.21
N SER A 14 -13.23 -12.40 -11.94
CA SER A 14 -12.71 -13.16 -13.09
C SER A 14 -12.24 -14.54 -12.64
N VAL A 15 -12.32 -15.53 -13.53
CA VAL A 15 -11.89 -16.92 -13.21
C VAL A 15 -10.41 -16.95 -12.78
N ALA A 16 -9.57 -16.08 -13.33
CA ALA A 16 -8.16 -15.97 -12.93
C ALA A 16 -8.04 -15.45 -11.49
N SER A 17 -8.75 -14.38 -11.14
CA SER A 17 -8.72 -13.82 -9.79
C SER A 17 -9.36 -14.76 -8.75
N LEU A 18 -10.36 -15.55 -9.16
CA LEU A 18 -10.94 -16.61 -8.33
C LEU A 18 -9.93 -17.74 -8.08
N ALA A 19 -9.20 -18.16 -9.13
CA ALA A 19 -8.21 -19.21 -9.01
C ALA A 19 -7.06 -18.80 -8.06
N ASP A 20 -6.61 -17.54 -8.13
CA ASP A 20 -5.58 -17.02 -7.24
C ASP A 20 -6.07 -16.90 -5.80
N SER A 21 -7.30 -16.44 -5.60
CA SER A 21 -7.94 -16.41 -4.28
C SER A 21 -8.04 -17.80 -3.66
N LEU A 22 -8.42 -18.81 -4.45
CA LEU A 22 -8.54 -20.20 -3.98
C LEU A 22 -7.17 -20.83 -3.69
N ARG A 23 -6.12 -20.50 -4.46
CA ARG A 23 -4.75 -20.92 -4.14
C ARG A 23 -4.27 -20.33 -2.83
N ASN A 24 -4.56 -19.06 -2.57
CA ASN A 24 -4.23 -18.41 -1.30
C ASN A 24 -4.92 -19.07 -0.11
N VAL A 25 -6.19 -19.45 -0.24
CA VAL A 25 -6.91 -20.22 0.79
C VAL A 25 -6.29 -21.60 0.97
N ALA A 26 -5.94 -22.30 -0.12
CA ALA A 26 -5.36 -23.63 -0.07
C ALA A 26 -3.95 -23.64 0.53
N SER A 27 -3.18 -22.56 0.39
CA SER A 27 -1.84 -22.41 1.00
C SER A 27 -1.88 -22.06 2.48
N GLY A 28 -3.07 -21.97 3.10
CA GLY A 28 -3.21 -21.58 4.51
C GLY A 28 -2.91 -20.10 4.78
N ALA A 29 -2.75 -19.30 3.74
CA ALA A 29 -2.68 -17.86 3.86
C ALA A 29 -4.05 -17.36 4.34
N SER A 30 -4.16 -17.06 5.62
CA SER A 30 -5.35 -16.44 6.21
C SER A 30 -5.72 -15.19 5.42
N SER A 31 -7.00 -15.07 5.16
CA SER A 31 -7.73 -14.09 4.35
C SER A 31 -7.11 -12.69 4.23
N GLY A 32 -6.23 -12.52 3.27
CA GLY A 32 -5.54 -11.27 2.95
C GLY A 32 -4.30 -11.62 2.15
N GLY A 33 -4.44 -11.88 0.82
CA GLY A 33 -3.39 -12.36 -0.10
C GLY A 33 -1.99 -12.15 0.42
N GLY A 34 -1.24 -13.21 0.62
CA GLY A 34 0.19 -13.34 0.94
C GLY A 34 0.97 -12.19 1.59
N SER A 35 0.31 -11.18 2.15
CA SER A 35 1.00 -10.02 2.72
C SER A 35 1.59 -10.35 4.09
N VAL A 36 2.88 -10.14 4.24
CA VAL A 36 3.58 -10.31 5.50
C VAL A 36 3.32 -9.13 6.44
N ILE A 37 3.39 -9.39 7.75
CA ILE A 37 3.28 -8.29 8.73
C ILE A 37 4.62 -7.59 8.82
N LEU A 38 4.62 -6.30 8.50
CA LEU A 38 5.74 -5.38 8.68
C LEU A 38 5.60 -4.67 10.02
N LYS A 39 6.66 -4.57 10.78
CA LYS A 39 6.69 -3.86 12.07
C LYS A 39 8.03 -3.22 12.32
N MET A 40 8.06 -2.21 13.18
CA MET A 40 9.31 -1.73 13.76
C MET A 40 9.48 -2.33 15.15
N ASP A 41 10.63 -2.91 15.42
CA ASP A 41 10.95 -3.50 16.70
C ASP A 41 11.29 -2.43 17.76
N LYS A 42 11.57 -2.86 18.99
CA LYS A 42 11.91 -1.96 20.10
C LYS A 42 13.27 -1.28 19.92
N THR A 43 14.14 -1.82 19.09
CA THR A 43 15.47 -1.29 18.78
C THR A 43 15.46 -0.35 17.56
N GLY A 44 14.27 -0.20 16.96
CA GLY A 44 14.04 0.67 15.81
C GLY A 44 14.42 0.04 14.48
N HIS A 45 14.55 -1.29 14.40
CA HIS A 45 14.71 -1.97 13.13
C HIS A 45 13.34 -2.29 12.52
N TRP A 46 13.25 -2.12 11.20
CA TRP A 46 12.11 -2.56 10.45
C TRP A 46 12.28 -4.04 10.13
N VAL A 47 11.29 -4.84 10.51
CA VAL A 47 11.32 -6.29 10.36
C VAL A 47 9.98 -6.81 9.85
N PHE A 48 10.01 -7.95 9.16
CA PHE A 48 8.80 -8.60 8.65
C PHE A 48 8.79 -10.10 8.93
N GLY A 49 7.59 -10.66 8.83
CA GLY A 49 7.37 -12.11 9.01
C GLY A 49 7.53 -12.60 10.46
N ALA A 50 7.36 -13.89 10.64
CA ALA A 50 7.48 -14.55 11.94
C ALA A 50 8.93 -14.56 12.45
N ASP A 51 9.88 -14.74 11.55
CA ASP A 51 11.32 -14.82 11.85
C ASP A 51 11.96 -13.45 12.11
N GLN A 52 11.17 -12.36 11.97
CA GLN A 52 11.63 -10.99 12.14
C GLN A 52 12.83 -10.64 11.24
N THR A 53 12.75 -11.07 9.98
CA THR A 53 13.74 -10.71 8.97
C THR A 53 13.84 -9.20 8.85
N GLU A 54 15.04 -8.65 8.89
CA GLU A 54 15.27 -7.20 8.77
C GLU A 54 15.02 -6.76 7.33
N VAL A 55 14.31 -5.63 7.19
CA VAL A 55 14.08 -4.98 5.90
C VAL A 55 15.40 -4.40 5.41
N GLU A 56 15.73 -4.62 4.13
CA GLU A 56 16.90 -4.05 3.51
C GLU A 56 16.89 -2.52 3.61
N ALA A 57 18.02 -1.96 4.07
CA ALA A 57 18.19 -0.51 4.21
C ALA A 57 17.98 0.19 2.86
N ASP A 58 17.31 1.34 2.89
CA ASP A 58 17.02 2.18 1.73
C ASP A 58 16.15 1.52 0.64
N SER A 59 15.60 0.31 0.88
CA SER A 59 14.57 -0.26 0.02
C SER A 59 13.37 0.68 -0.08
N THR A 60 12.80 0.78 -1.28
CA THR A 60 11.65 1.64 -1.56
C THR A 60 10.35 0.87 -1.53
N TRP A 61 9.29 1.49 -1.03
CA TRP A 61 8.00 0.88 -0.83
C TRP A 61 6.88 1.77 -1.35
N ALA A 62 5.98 1.24 -2.17
CA ALA A 62 4.75 1.93 -2.53
C ALA A 62 3.68 1.68 -1.46
N ILE A 63 2.97 2.74 -1.07
CA ILE A 63 1.79 2.62 -0.18
C ILE A 63 0.54 2.63 -1.04
N ASN A 64 -0.36 1.68 -0.81
CA ASN A 64 -1.68 1.72 -1.43
C ASN A 64 -2.58 2.75 -0.71
N PRO A 65 -2.94 3.89 -1.33
CA PRO A 65 -3.75 4.94 -0.69
C PRO A 65 -5.14 4.47 -0.26
N PHE A 66 -5.67 3.42 -0.87
CA PHE A 66 -7.00 2.85 -0.56
C PHE A 66 -6.97 1.76 0.51
N SER A 67 -5.79 1.39 1.00
CA SER A 67 -5.62 0.31 1.97
C SER A 67 -5.63 0.76 3.43
N PHE A 68 -5.76 2.07 3.68
CA PHE A 68 -5.79 2.56 5.05
C PHE A 68 -7.00 2.03 5.81
N VAL A 69 -6.70 1.49 6.99
CA VAL A 69 -7.69 0.92 7.90
C VAL A 69 -7.55 1.53 9.29
N HIS A 70 -8.67 1.61 9.99
CA HIS A 70 -8.71 2.03 11.39
C HIS A 70 -9.65 1.12 12.17
N GLY A 71 -9.47 1.08 13.49
CA GLY A 71 -10.29 0.24 14.33
C GLY A 71 -9.65 -0.04 15.67
N PHE A 72 -9.88 -1.25 16.16
CA PHE A 72 -9.50 -1.65 17.50
C PHE A 72 -8.93 -3.06 17.51
N ILE A 73 -8.02 -3.28 18.45
CA ILE A 73 -7.43 -4.59 18.75
C ILE A 73 -7.44 -4.81 20.27
N ALA A 74 -7.61 -6.05 20.67
CA ALA A 74 -7.51 -6.44 22.07
C ALA A 74 -6.45 -7.55 22.22
N TRP A 75 -5.44 -7.28 23.06
CA TRP A 75 -4.34 -8.19 23.31
C TRP A 75 -4.49 -8.92 24.65
N GLY A 76 -4.22 -10.23 24.61
CA GLY A 76 -4.02 -11.04 25.80
C GLY A 76 -2.55 -11.16 26.22
N GLU A 77 -2.11 -12.37 26.56
CA GLU A 77 -0.73 -12.70 26.97
C GLU A 77 0.22 -12.97 25.78
N GLY A 78 0.17 -12.15 24.76
CA GLY A 78 0.96 -12.30 23.53
C GLY A 78 0.09 -12.58 22.32
N ASP A 79 -1.18 -12.93 22.53
CA ASP A 79 -2.12 -13.27 21.46
C ASP A 79 -3.13 -12.14 21.21
N VAL A 80 -3.62 -12.06 19.98
CA VAL A 80 -4.75 -11.22 19.61
C VAL A 80 -6.04 -11.91 20.02
N LEU A 81 -6.74 -11.34 21.00
CA LEU A 81 -8.03 -11.84 21.49
C LEU A 81 -9.21 -11.32 20.69
N GLY A 82 -9.04 -10.21 19.99
CA GLY A 82 -10.04 -9.62 19.12
C GLY A 82 -9.47 -8.50 18.25
N GLU A 83 -9.94 -8.39 17.03
CA GLU A 83 -9.60 -7.31 16.12
C GLU A 83 -10.85 -6.87 15.36
N LYS A 84 -11.09 -5.56 15.33
CA LYS A 84 -12.20 -4.93 14.59
C LYS A 84 -11.62 -3.80 13.74
N MET A 85 -11.30 -4.07 12.48
CA MET A 85 -10.72 -3.11 11.55
C MET A 85 -11.63 -2.89 10.35
N VAL A 86 -11.78 -1.64 9.96
CA VAL A 86 -12.56 -1.24 8.76
C VAL A 86 -11.74 -0.27 7.91
N PRO A 87 -12.02 -0.17 6.60
CA PRO A 87 -11.45 0.89 5.77
C PRO A 87 -11.75 2.28 6.36
N VAL A 88 -10.81 3.22 6.22
CA VAL A 88 -10.99 4.59 6.74
C VAL A 88 -12.15 5.36 6.11
N SER A 89 -12.70 4.87 5.00
CA SER A 89 -13.93 5.38 4.38
C SER A 89 -15.21 5.00 5.14
N GLN A 90 -15.13 4.10 6.11
CA GLN A 90 -16.23 3.68 6.96
C GLN A 90 -16.08 4.26 8.37
N PRO A 91 -17.17 4.44 9.11
CA PRO A 91 -17.09 4.84 10.52
C PRO A 91 -16.38 3.76 11.34
N LEU A 92 -15.78 4.17 12.46
CA LEU A 92 -15.20 3.22 13.42
C LEU A 92 -16.23 2.19 13.86
N PRO A 93 -15.83 0.90 13.97
CA PRO A 93 -16.76 -0.14 14.41
C PRO A 93 -17.22 0.07 15.83
N GLU A 94 -18.45 -0.31 16.11
CA GLU A 94 -18.96 -0.34 17.48
C GLU A 94 -18.21 -1.38 18.31
N LEU A 95 -17.97 -1.02 19.57
CA LEU A 95 -17.25 -1.88 20.50
C LEU A 95 -18.22 -2.57 21.45
N ASP A 96 -18.13 -3.90 21.47
CA ASP A 96 -18.66 -4.71 22.57
C ASP A 96 -17.72 -4.66 23.77
N ALA A 97 -18.12 -5.34 24.85
CA ALA A 97 -17.21 -5.57 25.96
C ALA A 97 -15.89 -6.20 25.48
N ALA A 98 -14.79 -5.76 26.07
CA ALA A 98 -13.49 -6.32 25.69
C ALA A 98 -13.45 -7.82 25.96
N PRO A 99 -12.79 -8.61 25.08
CA PRO A 99 -12.62 -10.05 25.30
C PRO A 99 -12.04 -10.37 26.67
N ALA A 100 -12.52 -11.45 27.30
CA ALA A 100 -11.98 -11.90 28.57
C ALA A 100 -10.48 -12.20 28.42
N GLY A 101 -9.66 -11.72 29.37
CA GLY A 101 -8.20 -11.83 29.31
C GLY A 101 -7.49 -10.68 28.59
N ALA A 102 -8.21 -9.73 28.04
CA ALA A 102 -7.60 -8.54 27.43
C ALA A 102 -6.92 -7.66 28.50
N LYS A 103 -5.61 -7.44 28.35
CA LYS A 103 -4.80 -6.71 29.35
C LYS A 103 -5.17 -5.24 29.47
N ARG A 104 -5.55 -4.60 28.35
CA ARG A 104 -5.86 -3.15 28.27
C ARG A 104 -7.23 -2.86 27.65
N GLY A 105 -8.05 -3.92 27.48
CA GLY A 105 -9.29 -3.77 26.74
C GLY A 105 -9.05 -3.54 25.25
N TRP A 106 -9.91 -2.77 24.61
CA TRP A 106 -9.77 -2.37 23.21
C TRP A 106 -8.80 -1.19 23.08
N GLU A 107 -7.75 -1.39 22.30
CA GLU A 107 -6.77 -0.35 21.92
C GLU A 107 -7.01 0.10 20.48
N THR A 108 -6.96 1.40 20.22
CA THR A 108 -7.09 1.90 18.85
C THR A 108 -5.90 1.48 17.99
N GLN A 109 -6.19 1.00 16.79
CA GLN A 109 -5.20 0.55 15.81
C GLN A 109 -5.44 1.24 14.48
N VAL A 110 -4.38 1.55 13.76
CA VAL A 110 -4.42 1.97 12.36
C VAL A 110 -3.48 1.11 11.55
N GLY A 111 -3.74 1.00 10.24
CA GLY A 111 -2.88 0.21 9.36
C GLY A 111 -3.00 0.61 7.91
N MET A 112 -2.11 0.05 7.10
CA MET A 112 -2.03 0.25 5.65
C MET A 112 -1.27 -0.91 5.00
N SER A 113 -1.42 -1.07 3.69
CA SER A 113 -0.67 -2.05 2.90
C SER A 113 0.40 -1.37 2.06
N LEU A 114 1.52 -2.06 1.95
CA LEU A 114 2.71 -1.62 1.22
C LEU A 114 3.15 -2.70 0.24
N LYS A 115 3.83 -2.28 -0.82
CA LYS A 115 4.52 -3.18 -1.74
C LYS A 115 5.98 -2.74 -1.89
N CYS A 116 6.91 -3.67 -1.70
CA CYS A 116 8.33 -3.43 -1.92
C CYS A 116 8.61 -3.25 -3.41
N LEU A 117 9.32 -2.18 -3.78
CA LEU A 117 9.64 -1.85 -5.16
C LEU A 117 11.09 -2.15 -5.53
N SER A 118 11.99 -2.21 -4.56
CA SER A 118 13.43 -2.41 -4.78
C SER A 118 14.06 -3.29 -3.71
N GLY A 119 15.25 -3.81 -3.99
CA GLY A 119 16.00 -4.66 -3.07
C GLY A 119 15.68 -6.15 -3.24
N GLU A 120 16.16 -6.95 -2.28
CA GLU A 120 16.01 -8.41 -2.31
C GLU A 120 14.54 -8.84 -2.15
N ASP A 121 13.75 -8.03 -1.42
CA ASP A 121 12.34 -8.29 -1.14
C ASP A 121 11.39 -7.65 -2.18
N LYS A 122 11.89 -7.29 -3.35
CA LYS A 122 11.10 -6.68 -4.41
C LYS A 122 9.85 -7.53 -4.70
N ASP A 123 8.73 -6.83 -4.90
CA ASP A 123 7.37 -7.36 -5.12
C ASP A 123 6.69 -7.98 -3.89
N MET A 124 7.36 -8.01 -2.73
CA MET A 124 6.74 -8.43 -1.48
C MET A 124 5.62 -7.47 -1.08
N GLU A 125 4.46 -8.01 -0.74
CA GLU A 125 3.36 -7.26 -0.15
C GLU A 125 3.39 -7.37 1.37
N ALA A 126 3.32 -6.24 2.03
CA ALA A 126 3.35 -6.14 3.47
C ALA A 126 2.13 -5.37 4.01
N ARG A 127 1.71 -5.75 5.21
CA ARG A 127 0.71 -5.02 5.99
C ARG A 127 1.40 -4.44 7.23
N TYR A 128 1.27 -3.14 7.41
CA TYR A 128 1.72 -2.43 8.60
C TYR A 128 0.52 -2.06 9.46
N THR A 129 0.54 -2.43 10.73
CA THR A 129 -0.48 -2.04 11.71
C THR A 129 0.19 -1.56 12.99
N VAL A 130 -0.40 -0.58 13.65
CA VAL A 130 0.21 0.03 14.83
C VAL A 130 -0.82 0.56 15.83
N THR A 131 -0.52 0.34 17.13
CA THR A 131 -1.30 0.85 18.27
C THR A 131 -0.59 1.97 19.01
N SER A 132 0.75 2.07 18.90
CA SER A 132 1.55 3.09 19.59
C SER A 132 1.22 4.50 19.13
N VAL A 133 1.31 5.47 20.04
CA VAL A 133 1.01 6.89 19.74
C VAL A 133 1.93 7.42 18.63
N GLY A 134 3.24 7.13 18.71
CA GLY A 134 4.21 7.57 17.71
C GLY A 134 3.94 6.97 16.32
N GLY A 135 3.66 5.66 16.28
CA GLY A 135 3.31 4.98 15.04
C GLY A 135 2.02 5.50 14.41
N LYS A 136 0.97 5.72 15.20
CA LYS A 136 -0.28 6.31 14.70
C LYS A 136 -0.07 7.71 14.13
N ARG A 137 0.75 8.54 14.77
CA ARG A 137 1.09 9.87 14.25
C ARG A 137 1.84 9.80 12.92
N ALA A 138 2.77 8.84 12.76
CA ALA A 138 3.46 8.64 11.49
C ALA A 138 2.51 8.25 10.36
N VAL A 139 1.58 7.31 10.60
CA VAL A 139 0.55 6.93 9.63
C VAL A 139 -0.37 8.11 9.29
N GLN A 140 -0.78 8.91 10.30
CA GLN A 140 -1.60 10.10 10.08
C GLN A 140 -0.88 11.17 9.25
N ALA A 141 0.41 11.41 9.51
CA ALA A 141 1.21 12.34 8.73
C ALA A 141 1.32 11.91 7.26
N LEU A 142 1.55 10.63 7.03
CA LEU A 142 1.58 10.05 5.68
C LEU A 142 0.22 10.19 4.98
N ALA A 143 -0.87 9.86 5.66
CA ALA A 143 -2.24 9.99 5.11
C ALA A 143 -2.56 11.44 4.71
N LEU A 144 -2.16 12.43 5.52
CA LEU A 144 -2.30 13.85 5.19
C LEU A 144 -1.46 14.26 3.98
N ALA A 145 -0.22 13.74 3.87
CA ALA A 145 0.62 13.99 2.70
C ALA A 145 0.00 13.43 1.42
N ILE A 146 -0.57 12.21 1.48
CA ILE A 146 -1.28 11.59 0.35
C ILE A 146 -2.51 12.42 -0.04
N ALA A 147 -3.32 12.84 0.92
CA ALA A 147 -4.49 13.66 0.66
C ALA A 147 -4.12 14.98 -0.04
N GLY A 148 -3.12 15.69 0.49
CA GLY A 148 -2.63 16.92 -0.13
C GLY A 148 -2.00 16.72 -1.52
N GLN A 149 -1.39 15.57 -1.78
CA GLN A 149 -0.88 15.24 -3.11
C GLN A 149 -2.01 14.91 -4.08
N ALA A 150 -3.00 14.13 -3.67
CA ALA A 150 -4.15 13.79 -4.50
C ALA A 150 -4.99 15.03 -4.90
N GLU A 151 -5.04 16.06 -4.05
CA GLU A 151 -5.66 17.35 -4.38
C GLU A 151 -4.86 18.13 -5.43
N LYS A 152 -3.53 17.99 -5.45
CA LYS A 152 -2.64 18.68 -6.40
C LYS A 152 -2.52 17.94 -7.72
N ASP A 153 -2.39 16.62 -7.68
CA ASP A 153 -2.16 15.77 -8.85
C ASP A 153 -2.91 14.45 -8.69
N GLN A 154 -4.07 14.36 -9.33
CA GLN A 154 -4.92 13.16 -9.31
C GLN A 154 -4.35 11.98 -10.10
N ALA A 155 -3.31 12.19 -10.89
CA ALA A 155 -2.64 11.11 -11.63
C ALA A 155 -1.52 10.46 -10.82
N LYS A 156 -0.84 11.21 -9.93
CA LYS A 156 0.31 10.74 -9.17
C LYS A 156 0.15 10.99 -7.67
N TYR A 157 -0.57 10.11 -7.01
CA TYR A 157 -0.87 10.21 -5.57
C TYR A 157 -0.47 8.98 -4.75
N VAL A 158 0.17 7.99 -5.38
CA VAL A 158 0.76 6.84 -4.68
C VAL A 158 2.14 7.22 -4.18
N PRO A 159 2.39 7.29 -2.86
CA PRO A 159 3.71 7.62 -2.35
C PRO A 159 4.64 6.43 -2.48
N VAL A 160 5.84 6.68 -2.94
CA VAL A 160 7.00 5.82 -2.79
C VAL A 160 7.79 6.32 -1.59
N ILE A 161 8.01 5.46 -0.62
CA ILE A 161 8.64 5.80 0.65
C ILE A 161 9.90 4.98 0.89
N VAL A 162 10.77 5.50 1.74
CA VAL A 162 11.80 4.75 2.44
C VAL A 162 11.41 4.62 3.90
N LEU A 163 11.56 3.42 4.46
CA LEU A 163 11.26 3.13 5.86
C LEU A 163 12.39 3.64 6.74
N LYS A 164 12.14 4.70 7.48
CA LYS A 164 13.10 5.32 8.40
C LYS A 164 12.62 5.27 9.85
N LYS A 165 13.44 5.74 10.75
CA LYS A 165 13.14 5.85 12.18
C LYS A 165 13.59 7.16 12.74
N GLU A 166 12.85 7.64 13.74
CA GLU A 166 13.25 8.70 14.64
C GLU A 166 13.32 8.15 16.06
N HIS A 167 13.86 8.90 16.99
CA HIS A 167 13.86 8.53 18.39
C HIS A 167 13.76 9.74 19.31
N TYR A 168 13.25 9.49 20.49
CA TYR A 168 13.25 10.46 21.58
C TYR A 168 13.59 9.79 22.91
N MET A 169 14.03 10.58 23.88
CA MET A 169 14.32 10.08 25.24
C MET A 169 13.10 10.21 26.10
N HIS A 170 12.58 9.09 26.58
CA HIS A 170 11.50 9.05 27.55
C HIS A 170 12.06 8.92 28.97
N LYS A 171 11.50 9.68 29.93
CA LYS A 171 12.03 9.75 31.31
C LYS A 171 12.12 8.37 32.00
N SER A 172 11.14 7.48 31.74
CA SER A 172 11.04 6.18 32.41
C SER A 172 11.48 5.00 31.53
N TYR A 173 11.43 5.12 30.20
CA TYR A 173 11.66 4.00 29.26
C TYR A 173 12.92 4.14 28.42
N GLY A 174 13.70 5.22 28.64
CA GLY A 174 14.90 5.47 27.89
C GLY A 174 14.62 5.89 26.44
N ARG A 175 15.42 5.40 25.51
CA ARG A 175 15.27 5.70 24.07
C ARG A 175 14.09 4.97 23.50
N ILE A 176 13.14 5.71 22.90
CA ILE A 176 11.99 5.17 22.20
C ILE A 176 12.11 5.52 20.73
N TYR A 177 12.00 4.51 19.88
CA TYR A 177 11.98 4.68 18.44
C TYR A 177 10.56 4.83 17.91
N THR A 178 10.40 5.68 16.92
CA THR A 178 9.14 5.91 16.21
C THR A 178 9.36 5.76 14.71
N PRO A 179 8.40 5.18 13.98
CA PRO A 179 8.50 5.05 12.53
C PRO A 179 8.48 6.43 11.86
N LEU A 180 9.22 6.55 10.79
CA LEU A 180 9.18 7.67 9.86
C LEU A 180 9.04 7.11 8.44
N PHE A 181 8.02 7.56 7.73
CA PHE A 181 7.78 7.24 6.32
C PHE A 181 8.26 8.41 5.46
N ASP A 182 9.48 8.27 4.92
CA ASP A 182 10.10 9.33 4.12
C ASP A 182 9.64 9.21 2.67
N VAL A 183 8.79 10.13 2.21
CA VAL A 183 8.26 10.13 0.85
C VAL A 183 9.33 10.66 -0.10
N VAL A 184 9.83 9.80 -0.98
CA VAL A 184 10.89 10.11 -1.94
C VAL A 184 10.36 10.36 -3.35
N GLU A 185 9.19 9.83 -3.69
CA GLU A 185 8.59 9.96 -5.01
C GLU A 185 7.07 9.79 -4.94
N TRP A 186 6.36 10.27 -5.98
CA TRP A 186 4.94 10.04 -6.21
C TRP A 186 4.73 9.35 -7.55
N MET A 187 3.96 8.29 -7.59
CA MET A 187 3.67 7.52 -8.79
C MET A 187 2.17 7.38 -9.05
N ALA A 188 1.82 6.96 -10.26
CA ALA A 188 0.45 6.60 -10.59
C ALA A 188 0.07 5.23 -10.00
N MET A 189 -1.23 4.98 -9.83
CA MET A 189 -1.73 3.74 -9.21
C MET A 189 -1.46 2.48 -10.05
N ASP A 190 -1.36 2.62 -11.37
CA ASP A 190 -1.03 1.55 -12.31
C ASP A 190 0.47 1.25 -12.41
N GLY A 191 1.31 1.99 -11.66
CA GLY A 191 2.77 1.84 -11.71
C GLY A 191 3.40 2.49 -12.94
N GLY A 192 2.62 3.14 -13.79
CA GLY A 192 3.11 3.87 -14.95
C GLY A 192 3.92 5.09 -14.52
N SER A 193 5.25 5.04 -14.72
CA SER A 193 6.00 6.26 -14.97
C SER A 193 5.48 6.77 -16.31
N THR A 194 4.87 7.95 -16.35
CA THR A 194 4.51 8.58 -17.62
C THR A 194 5.79 8.84 -18.40
N GLU A 195 6.22 7.90 -19.24
CA GLU A 195 6.77 8.31 -20.51
C GLU A 195 5.66 9.15 -21.16
N VAL A 196 5.93 10.44 -21.29
CA VAL A 196 5.10 11.34 -22.07
C VAL A 196 5.10 10.75 -23.48
N ASP A 197 3.99 10.11 -23.85
CA ASP A 197 3.75 9.71 -25.24
C ASP A 197 3.81 11.02 -26.02
N ALA A 198 4.97 11.27 -26.63
CA ALA A 198 5.15 12.43 -27.49
C ALA A 198 4.12 12.25 -28.62
N PRO A 199 3.31 13.27 -28.92
CA PRO A 199 2.33 13.14 -29.98
C PRO A 199 3.08 12.72 -31.26
N PRO A 200 2.50 11.80 -32.05
CA PRO A 200 3.15 11.33 -33.26
C PRO A 200 3.50 12.54 -34.13
N VAL A 201 4.78 12.69 -34.43
CA VAL A 201 5.27 13.71 -35.36
C VAL A 201 4.52 13.48 -36.65
N ALA A 202 3.61 14.39 -36.97
CA ALA A 202 2.93 14.37 -38.29
C ALA A 202 4.00 14.39 -39.37
N ASP A 203 4.03 13.34 -40.16
CA ASP A 203 4.86 13.26 -41.35
C ASP A 203 4.69 14.55 -42.15
N ALA A 204 5.79 15.27 -42.34
CA ALA A 204 5.85 16.42 -43.25
C ALA A 204 5.52 15.92 -44.67
N PRO A 205 4.67 16.61 -45.43
CA PRO A 205 4.37 16.21 -46.79
C PRO A 205 5.67 16.14 -47.63
N ALA A 206 5.91 15.01 -48.25
CA ALA A 206 7.02 14.81 -49.16
C ALA A 206 6.98 15.90 -50.26
N GLU A 207 8.05 16.67 -50.36
CA GLU A 207 8.28 17.58 -51.48
C GLU A 207 8.14 16.82 -52.81
N ALA A 208 7.23 17.26 -53.65
CA ALA A 208 7.06 16.75 -55.02
C ALA A 208 8.33 17.01 -55.86
N PRO A 209 8.77 16.07 -56.67
CA PRO A 209 9.96 16.23 -57.47
C PRO A 209 9.77 17.36 -58.52
N ALA A 210 10.72 18.29 -58.56
CA ALA A 210 10.76 19.38 -59.50
C ALA A 210 10.86 18.85 -60.94
N ASP A 211 9.93 19.29 -61.80
CA ASP A 211 9.90 18.98 -63.26
C ASP A 211 11.04 19.73 -63.96
N PRO A 212 11.99 19.04 -64.69
CA PRO A 212 13.14 19.67 -65.34
C PRO A 212 12.87 20.18 -66.76
N ARG A 213 11.65 20.64 -67.08
CA ARG A 213 11.33 21.11 -68.44
C ARG A 213 10.77 22.50 -68.49
N ARG A 214 11.65 23.52 -68.43
CA ARG A 214 11.45 24.78 -69.13
C ARG A 214 12.73 25.57 -69.24
N ARG A 215 13.64 25.05 -70.14
CA ARG A 215 14.54 25.93 -70.90
C ARG A 215 13.88 26.16 -72.27
N ARG A 216 13.47 27.37 -72.58
CA ARG A 216 13.76 28.10 -73.85
C ARG A 216 12.86 29.31 -74.05
N ARG A 217 13.62 30.38 -74.43
CA ARG A 217 13.25 31.57 -75.25
C ARG A 217 12.57 32.71 -74.45
N ALA A 218 13.05 33.96 -74.48
CA ALA A 218 13.87 34.75 -75.39
C ALA A 218 14.65 35.77 -74.63
#